data_e0ff386dbcfb5c0b9e2cb9f6a0dfdb97
#
_entry.id   e0ff386dbcfb5c0b9e2cb9f6a0dfdb97
#
_cell.length_a   1.000
_cell.length_b   1.000
_cell.length_c   1.000
_cell.angle_alpha   90.00
_cell.angle_beta   90.00
_cell.angle_gamma   90.00
#
_symmetry.space_group_name_H-M   'P 1'
#
loop_
_entity.id
_entity.type
_entity.pdbx_description
1 polymer ?
#
loop_
_entity_poly.entity_id
_entity_poly.type
_entity_poly.pdbx_seq_one_letter_code
_entity_poly.pdbx_strand_id
1 'polypeptide(L)'
;MVFLASCKKSDHVVDDPQQGHIAIAADESFKSVAEALTDRYMALNPGTKIDLIIKKEDLAFLDLLENKVRVIIMSRDLTDREKKAYKDKVDMDLLPAKFAADAVVFITAKDSQRNGVSVEELKKELNSDTKNIIFDGTNSSNLNFVAQKLGKKPGDLKFSIISGNTNIIKAIAAQPEKIGVVSLNTISRAYDKESQELRNSVKILPVVSGSSSISPDITNLRNMTYPFARILYFITNEGYYGLGNGLIRFSCQQLGQIVVQKEGLQPYNIFPREVQIR
;
A
#
# COMPACT_ATOMS: atom_id res chain seq x y z
N MET A 1 -20.19 44.95 -42.45
CA MET A 1 -20.21 44.64 -41.02
C MET A 1 -19.72 43.20 -40.85
N VAL A 2 -18.41 43.02 -40.53
CA VAL A 2 -17.80 41.69 -40.47
C VAL A 2 -17.78 41.28 -38.99
N PHE A 3 -18.53 40.22 -38.61
CA PHE A 3 -18.49 39.63 -37.29
C PHE A 3 -17.28 38.68 -37.21
N LEU A 4 -16.24 39.11 -36.53
CA LEU A 4 -15.18 38.22 -36.09
C LEU A 4 -15.66 37.39 -34.92
N ALA A 5 -16.00 36.15 -35.16
CA ALA A 5 -16.25 35.16 -34.10
C ALA A 5 -14.89 34.78 -33.49
N SER A 6 -14.59 35.33 -32.31
CA SER A 6 -13.47 34.89 -31.47
C SER A 6 -13.87 33.55 -30.85
N CYS A 7 -13.34 32.45 -31.40
CA CYS A 7 -13.32 31.19 -30.69
C CYS A 7 -12.42 31.33 -29.46
N LYS A 8 -13.00 31.50 -28.26
CA LYS A 8 -12.27 31.21 -27.01
C LYS A 8 -11.84 29.76 -27.06
N LYS A 9 -10.57 29.49 -27.33
CA LYS A 9 -9.95 28.20 -26.93
C LYS A 9 -10.18 28.08 -25.43
N SER A 10 -11.00 27.11 -25.02
CA SER A 10 -10.97 26.61 -23.67
C SER A 10 -9.59 25.98 -23.49
N ASP A 11 -8.72 26.62 -22.71
CA ASP A 11 -7.47 26.01 -22.23
C ASP A 11 -7.86 24.90 -21.23
N HIS A 12 -8.41 23.81 -21.75
CA HIS A 12 -8.36 22.55 -21.03
C HIS A 12 -6.89 22.15 -21.10
N VAL A 13 -6.17 22.41 -20.02
CA VAL A 13 -4.86 21.80 -19.80
C VAL A 13 -5.13 20.29 -19.70
N VAL A 14 -5.06 19.63 -20.84
CA VAL A 14 -5.10 18.17 -20.88
C VAL A 14 -3.74 17.75 -20.37
N ASP A 15 -3.71 17.22 -19.14
CA ASP A 15 -2.51 16.59 -18.62
C ASP A 15 -2.13 15.40 -19.51
N ASP A 16 -0.85 15.28 -19.81
CA ASP A 16 -0.28 14.12 -20.47
C ASP A 16 0.71 13.40 -19.52
N PRO A 17 1.25 12.24 -19.89
CA PRO A 17 2.17 11.52 -19.01
C PRO A 17 3.42 12.30 -18.59
N GLN A 18 3.84 13.32 -19.33
CA GLN A 18 5.06 14.07 -19.08
C GLN A 18 4.81 15.50 -18.59
N GLN A 19 3.54 15.91 -18.54
CA GLN A 19 3.17 17.27 -18.17
C GLN A 19 1.82 17.28 -17.43
N GLY A 20 1.72 18.09 -16.39
CA GLY A 20 0.46 18.32 -15.66
C GLY A 20 0.62 18.26 -14.15
N HIS A 21 -0.51 18.37 -13.47
CA HIS A 21 -0.58 18.33 -12.02
C HIS A 21 -1.78 17.48 -11.58
N ILE A 22 -1.51 16.43 -10.77
CA ILE A 22 -2.54 15.57 -10.20
C ILE A 22 -2.30 15.33 -8.71
N ALA A 23 -3.37 14.95 -7.99
CA ALA A 23 -3.30 14.38 -6.66
C ALA A 23 -3.50 12.86 -6.74
N ILE A 24 -2.72 12.13 -5.95
CA ILE A 24 -2.87 10.69 -5.72
C ILE A 24 -3.00 10.41 -4.23
N ALA A 25 -3.59 9.28 -3.84
CA ALA A 25 -3.69 8.93 -2.43
C ALA A 25 -3.17 7.51 -2.15
N ALA A 26 -2.57 7.34 -0.98
CA ALA A 26 -2.10 6.05 -0.47
C ALA A 26 -2.30 5.96 1.05
N ASP A 27 -2.51 4.75 1.55
CA ASP A 27 -2.47 4.49 2.99
C ASP A 27 -1.04 4.71 3.53
N GLU A 28 -0.92 5.13 4.79
CA GLU A 28 0.37 5.32 5.47
C GLU A 28 1.26 4.08 5.38
N SER A 29 0.66 2.90 5.33
CA SER A 29 1.35 1.63 5.16
C SER A 29 2.19 1.54 3.88
N PHE A 30 1.87 2.36 2.86
CA PHE A 30 2.56 2.37 1.55
C PHE A 30 3.26 3.69 1.28
N LYS A 31 3.36 4.56 2.29
CA LYS A 31 3.91 5.91 2.14
C LYS A 31 5.27 5.89 1.46
N SER A 32 6.23 5.10 1.97
CA SER A 32 7.60 5.15 1.45
C SER A 32 7.70 4.71 -0.01
N VAL A 33 7.05 3.62 -0.40
CA VAL A 33 7.08 3.17 -1.79
C VAL A 33 6.32 4.13 -2.72
N ALA A 34 5.23 4.74 -2.24
CA ALA A 34 4.48 5.74 -3.00
C ALA A 34 5.31 7.02 -3.22
N GLU A 35 5.95 7.56 -2.18
CA GLU A 35 6.89 8.69 -2.26
C GLU A 35 8.02 8.39 -3.23
N ALA A 36 8.72 7.26 -3.06
CA ALA A 36 9.84 6.90 -3.91
C ALA A 36 9.47 6.77 -5.40
N LEU A 37 8.29 6.23 -5.71
CA LEU A 37 7.80 6.10 -7.09
C LEU A 37 7.41 7.46 -7.67
N THR A 38 6.68 8.31 -6.93
CA THR A 38 6.27 9.64 -7.38
C THR A 38 7.45 10.57 -7.56
N ASP A 39 8.38 10.61 -6.60
CA ASP A 39 9.58 11.43 -6.68
C ASP A 39 10.46 11.04 -7.86
N ARG A 40 10.64 9.73 -8.07
CA ARG A 40 11.43 9.24 -9.21
C ARG A 40 10.75 9.56 -10.53
N TYR A 41 9.43 9.44 -10.62
CA TYR A 41 8.68 9.80 -11.82
C TYR A 41 8.79 11.28 -12.13
N MET A 42 8.56 12.16 -11.15
CA MET A 42 8.71 13.61 -11.31
C MET A 42 10.13 14.03 -11.69
N ALA A 43 11.16 13.38 -11.11
CA ALA A 43 12.55 13.62 -11.47
C ALA A 43 12.88 13.27 -12.92
N LEU A 44 12.19 12.29 -13.50
CA LEU A 44 12.34 11.90 -14.90
C LEU A 44 11.47 12.74 -15.86
N ASN A 45 10.43 13.37 -15.35
CA ASN A 45 9.45 14.17 -16.09
C ASN A 45 9.26 15.53 -15.42
N PRO A 46 10.19 16.49 -15.60
CA PRO A 46 10.19 17.78 -14.86
C PRO A 46 8.95 18.66 -15.10
N GLY A 47 8.17 18.39 -16.16
CA GLY A 47 6.90 19.07 -16.41
C GLY A 47 5.72 18.56 -15.56
N THR A 48 5.96 17.57 -14.68
CA THR A 48 4.90 16.95 -13.89
C THR A 48 4.96 17.38 -12.42
N LYS A 49 3.78 17.49 -11.79
CA LYS A 49 3.63 17.65 -10.36
C LYS A 49 2.62 16.63 -9.84
N ILE A 50 3.02 15.85 -8.83
CA ILE A 50 2.17 14.84 -8.20
C ILE A 50 2.12 15.12 -6.71
N ASP A 51 0.95 15.47 -6.20
CA ASP A 51 0.71 15.64 -4.77
C ASP A 51 0.29 14.28 -4.18
N LEU A 52 1.15 13.68 -3.36
CA LEU A 52 0.82 12.46 -2.63
C LEU A 52 0.09 12.78 -1.33
N ILE A 53 -1.15 12.33 -1.22
CA ILE A 53 -2.00 12.49 -0.04
C ILE A 53 -1.97 11.19 0.77
N ILE A 54 -1.47 11.25 2.00
CA ILE A 54 -1.51 10.10 2.92
C ILE A 54 -2.85 10.07 3.64
N LYS A 55 -3.59 9.00 3.41
CA LYS A 55 -4.96 8.83 3.89
C LYS A 55 -5.28 7.36 4.08
N LYS A 56 -6.16 7.00 5.01
CA LYS A 56 -6.59 5.62 5.21
C LYS A 56 -7.20 5.03 3.93
N GLU A 57 -6.96 3.75 3.68
CA GLU A 57 -7.27 3.07 2.40
C GLU A 57 -8.73 3.27 1.95
N ASP A 58 -9.71 3.13 2.85
CA ASP A 58 -11.11 3.31 2.50
C ASP A 58 -11.45 4.77 2.15
N LEU A 59 -10.79 5.74 2.81
CA LEU A 59 -10.97 7.15 2.52
C LEU A 59 -10.29 7.55 1.21
N ALA A 60 -9.15 6.93 0.86
CA ALA A 60 -8.51 7.10 -0.44
C ALA A 60 -9.42 6.61 -1.57
N PHE A 61 -10.09 5.45 -1.37
CA PHE A 61 -11.05 4.93 -2.34
C PHE A 61 -12.25 5.87 -2.55
N LEU A 62 -12.80 6.45 -1.47
CA LEU A 62 -13.87 7.46 -1.58
C LEU A 62 -13.42 8.70 -2.35
N ASP A 63 -12.20 9.20 -2.09
CA ASP A 63 -11.67 10.36 -2.82
C ASP A 63 -11.49 10.07 -4.32
N LEU A 64 -11.13 8.84 -4.70
CA LEU A 64 -11.10 8.43 -6.11
C LEU A 64 -12.48 8.49 -6.74
N LEU A 65 -13.50 7.96 -6.06
CA LEU A 65 -14.90 7.99 -6.56
C LEU A 65 -15.47 9.41 -6.66
N GLU A 66 -14.96 10.33 -5.84
CA GLU A 66 -15.36 11.75 -5.83
C GLU A 66 -14.48 12.63 -6.73
N ASN A 67 -13.57 12.05 -7.52
CA ASN A 67 -12.62 12.75 -8.39
C ASN A 67 -11.70 13.75 -7.65
N LYS A 68 -11.47 13.56 -6.35
CA LYS A 68 -10.53 14.37 -5.56
C LYS A 68 -9.09 13.97 -5.81
N VAL A 69 -8.87 12.70 -6.16
CA VAL A 69 -7.58 12.15 -6.57
C VAL A 69 -7.73 11.35 -7.86
N ARG A 70 -6.66 11.25 -8.64
CA ARG A 70 -6.64 10.53 -9.92
C ARG A 70 -6.22 9.08 -9.80
N VAL A 71 -5.38 8.77 -8.84
CA VAL A 71 -4.81 7.43 -8.61
C VAL A 71 -4.80 7.13 -7.12
N ILE A 72 -5.06 5.88 -6.78
CA ILE A 72 -4.89 5.37 -5.41
C ILE A 72 -4.08 4.08 -5.41
N ILE A 73 -3.47 3.76 -4.25
CA ILE A 73 -2.86 2.47 -3.98
C ILE A 73 -3.77 1.67 -3.05
N MET A 74 -4.06 0.43 -3.46
CA MET A 74 -4.85 -0.52 -2.72
C MET A 74 -4.05 -1.80 -2.45
N SER A 75 -4.46 -2.54 -1.41
CA SER A 75 -3.76 -3.75 -0.97
C SER A 75 -4.66 -4.96 -0.75
N ARG A 76 -5.94 -4.82 -0.97
CA ARG A 76 -6.97 -5.86 -0.81
C ARG A 76 -7.92 -5.86 -2.00
N ASP A 77 -8.61 -6.95 -2.21
CA ASP A 77 -9.67 -6.99 -3.21
C ASP A 77 -10.82 -6.04 -2.83
N LEU A 78 -11.35 -5.32 -3.82
CA LEU A 78 -12.57 -4.56 -3.65
C LEU A 78 -13.75 -5.51 -3.42
N THR A 79 -14.62 -5.14 -2.48
CA THR A 79 -15.91 -5.79 -2.30
C THR A 79 -16.82 -5.56 -3.52
N ASP A 80 -17.83 -6.39 -3.71
CA ASP A 80 -18.76 -6.23 -4.84
C ASP A 80 -19.49 -4.89 -4.79
N ARG A 81 -19.76 -4.37 -3.58
CA ARG A 81 -20.31 -3.02 -3.41
C ARG A 81 -19.36 -1.93 -3.89
N GLU A 82 -18.07 -2.06 -3.58
CA GLU A 82 -17.04 -1.12 -4.03
C GLU A 82 -16.82 -1.20 -5.54
N LYS A 83 -16.77 -2.41 -6.12
CA LYS A 83 -16.71 -2.61 -7.58
C LYS A 83 -17.89 -1.96 -8.29
N LYS A 84 -19.10 -2.16 -7.74
CA LYS A 84 -20.29 -1.50 -8.25
C LYS A 84 -20.21 0.02 -8.13
N ALA A 85 -19.79 0.55 -6.98
CA ALA A 85 -19.63 1.99 -6.78
C ALA A 85 -18.59 2.58 -7.74
N TYR A 86 -17.48 1.88 -8.00
CA TYR A 86 -16.48 2.28 -8.99
C TYR A 86 -17.11 2.32 -10.39
N LYS A 87 -17.81 1.26 -10.80
CA LYS A 87 -18.47 1.22 -12.12
C LYS A 87 -19.50 2.34 -12.28
N ASP A 88 -20.33 2.58 -11.25
CA ASP A 88 -21.40 3.58 -11.28
C ASP A 88 -20.86 5.04 -11.28
N LYS A 89 -19.70 5.29 -10.66
CA LYS A 89 -19.16 6.65 -10.46
C LYS A 89 -18.07 7.01 -11.46
N VAL A 90 -17.22 6.06 -11.81
CA VAL A 90 -16.08 6.27 -12.71
C VAL A 90 -16.45 5.90 -14.15
N ASP A 91 -17.45 5.05 -14.32
CA ASP A 91 -17.94 4.51 -15.62
C ASP A 91 -16.84 3.82 -16.44
N MET A 92 -15.95 3.13 -15.77
CA MET A 92 -14.85 2.36 -16.37
C MET A 92 -14.85 0.93 -15.86
N ASP A 93 -14.18 0.06 -16.59
CA ASP A 93 -13.87 -1.28 -16.09
C ASP A 93 -12.74 -1.20 -15.05
N LEU A 94 -12.90 -1.93 -13.96
CA LEU A 94 -11.88 -1.98 -12.91
C LEU A 94 -10.68 -2.82 -13.39
N LEU A 95 -9.58 -2.15 -13.68
CA LEU A 95 -8.32 -2.76 -14.14
C LEU A 95 -7.18 -2.45 -13.17
N PRO A 96 -7.04 -3.19 -12.04
CA PRO A 96 -5.99 -2.95 -11.06
C PRO A 96 -4.60 -3.21 -11.65
N ALA A 97 -3.71 -2.22 -11.59
CA ALA A 97 -2.33 -2.34 -12.07
C ALA A 97 -1.41 -2.79 -10.92
N LYS A 98 -1.07 -4.06 -10.87
CA LYS A 98 -0.24 -4.67 -9.83
C LYS A 98 1.23 -4.27 -10.00
N PHE A 99 1.88 -3.85 -8.90
CA PHE A 99 3.26 -3.37 -8.97
C PHE A 99 4.21 -3.90 -7.90
N ALA A 100 3.72 -4.33 -6.73
CA ALA A 100 4.56 -4.82 -5.64
C ALA A 100 3.86 -5.92 -4.84
N ALA A 101 4.65 -6.77 -4.17
CA ALA A 101 4.16 -7.55 -3.04
C ALA A 101 4.74 -7.00 -1.74
N ASP A 102 3.87 -6.79 -0.78
CA ASP A 102 4.09 -6.35 0.60
C ASP A 102 3.59 -7.43 1.57
N ALA A 103 3.75 -7.21 2.85
CA ALA A 103 3.15 -8.05 3.88
C ALA A 103 2.57 -7.20 5.02
N VAL A 104 1.46 -7.66 5.58
CA VAL A 104 1.08 -7.29 6.93
C VAL A 104 1.88 -8.15 7.90
N VAL A 105 2.65 -7.50 8.78
CA VAL A 105 3.51 -8.18 9.74
C VAL A 105 3.02 -7.96 11.17
N PHE A 106 3.19 -8.99 11.99
CA PHE A 106 2.85 -8.98 13.40
C PHE A 106 4.13 -8.77 14.20
N ILE A 107 4.12 -7.76 15.06
CA ILE A 107 5.28 -7.36 15.87
C ILE A 107 4.97 -7.42 17.36
N THR A 108 5.99 -7.61 18.16
CA THR A 108 5.93 -7.54 19.61
C THR A 108 7.18 -6.85 20.16
N ALA A 109 7.23 -6.60 21.48
CA ALA A 109 8.42 -6.09 22.15
C ALA A 109 9.63 -6.99 21.84
N LYS A 110 10.81 -6.39 21.70
CA LYS A 110 12.03 -7.10 21.27
C LYS A 110 12.42 -8.25 22.17
N ASP A 111 12.24 -8.11 23.47
CA ASP A 111 12.54 -9.06 24.52
C ASP A 111 11.40 -10.05 24.83
N SER A 112 10.28 -9.94 24.10
CA SER A 112 9.15 -10.84 24.26
C SER A 112 9.54 -12.31 24.06
N GLN A 113 9.02 -13.19 24.91
CA GLN A 113 9.21 -14.64 24.81
C GLN A 113 8.36 -15.28 23.70
N ARG A 114 7.49 -14.51 23.06
CA ARG A 114 6.66 -14.97 21.94
C ARG A 114 7.53 -15.24 20.69
N ASN A 115 7.42 -16.44 20.12
CA ASN A 115 8.25 -16.86 18.98
C ASN A 115 7.49 -17.00 17.66
N GLY A 116 6.20 -16.71 17.66
CA GLY A 116 5.34 -16.74 16.48
C GLY A 116 3.90 -16.45 16.84
N VAL A 117 3.04 -16.40 15.83
CA VAL A 117 1.60 -16.27 15.99
C VAL A 117 0.89 -17.14 14.94
N SER A 118 -0.15 -17.88 15.33
CA SER A 118 -0.93 -18.66 14.36
C SER A 118 -2.16 -17.88 13.89
N VAL A 119 -2.71 -18.29 12.74
CA VAL A 119 -3.96 -17.73 12.21
C VAL A 119 -5.12 -17.97 13.18
N GLU A 120 -5.15 -19.13 13.82
CA GLU A 120 -6.15 -19.48 14.82
C GLU A 120 -6.05 -18.60 16.06
N GLU A 121 -4.83 -18.32 16.52
CA GLU A 121 -4.58 -17.39 17.63
C GLU A 121 -5.04 -15.98 17.27
N LEU A 122 -4.70 -15.48 16.07
CA LEU A 122 -5.17 -14.18 15.59
C LEU A 122 -6.70 -14.09 15.59
N LYS A 123 -7.38 -15.13 15.09
CA LYS A 123 -8.85 -15.19 15.11
C LYS A 123 -9.40 -15.14 16.53
N LYS A 124 -8.79 -15.86 17.47
CA LYS A 124 -9.20 -15.88 18.88
C LYS A 124 -9.01 -14.50 19.52
N GLU A 125 -7.83 -13.90 19.38
CA GLU A 125 -7.51 -12.58 19.94
C GLU A 125 -8.39 -11.47 19.36
N LEU A 126 -8.69 -11.50 18.05
CA LEU A 126 -9.55 -10.54 17.38
C LEU A 126 -11.05 -10.71 17.70
N ASN A 127 -11.43 -11.79 18.40
CA ASN A 127 -12.77 -11.97 18.97
C ASN A 127 -12.81 -11.68 20.49
N SER A 128 -11.65 -11.45 21.13
CA SER A 128 -11.53 -11.24 22.57
C SER A 128 -11.75 -9.79 22.99
N ASP A 129 -12.42 -9.59 24.11
CA ASP A 129 -12.58 -8.25 24.72
C ASP A 129 -11.27 -7.68 25.30
N THR A 130 -10.21 -8.48 25.42
CA THR A 130 -8.89 -8.04 25.88
C THR A 130 -8.24 -7.06 24.91
N LYS A 131 -8.60 -7.12 23.60
CA LYS A 131 -8.09 -6.25 22.54
C LYS A 131 -6.55 -6.20 22.51
N ASN A 132 -5.91 -7.37 22.55
CA ASN A 132 -4.45 -7.51 22.58
C ASN A 132 -3.79 -7.24 21.24
N ILE A 133 -4.56 -7.12 20.15
CA ILE A 133 -4.04 -6.76 18.81
C ILE A 133 -4.24 -5.27 18.58
N ILE A 134 -3.19 -4.60 18.10
CA ILE A 134 -3.17 -3.15 17.84
C ILE A 134 -3.10 -2.90 16.33
N PHE A 135 -4.08 -2.15 15.81
CA PHE A 135 -4.08 -1.63 14.43
C PHE A 135 -3.95 -0.11 14.40
N ASP A 136 -3.62 0.43 13.23
CA ASP A 136 -3.41 1.87 13.00
C ASP A 136 -4.69 2.66 12.67
N GLY A 137 -5.86 2.04 12.81
CA GLY A 137 -7.17 2.68 12.61
C GLY A 137 -8.22 1.74 12.05
N THR A 138 -9.46 2.24 11.98
CA THR A 138 -10.64 1.45 11.56
C THR A 138 -10.79 1.28 10.06
N ASN A 139 -10.20 2.18 9.25
CA ASN A 139 -10.29 2.20 7.79
C ASN A 139 -8.91 1.97 7.14
N SER A 140 -7.98 1.38 7.90
CA SER A 140 -6.61 1.19 7.45
C SER A 140 -6.43 -0.05 6.58
N SER A 141 -5.46 0.00 5.69
CA SER A 141 -5.13 -1.12 4.81
C SER A 141 -4.76 -2.39 5.56
N ASN A 142 -4.06 -2.27 6.70
CA ASN A 142 -3.66 -3.42 7.51
C ASN A 142 -4.88 -4.13 8.11
N LEU A 143 -5.82 -3.38 8.71
CA LEU A 143 -7.04 -3.94 9.29
C LEU A 143 -7.93 -4.59 8.21
N ASN A 144 -8.16 -3.85 7.12
CA ASN A 144 -8.99 -4.31 6.01
C ASN A 144 -8.47 -5.61 5.41
N PHE A 145 -7.15 -5.67 5.15
CA PHE A 145 -6.53 -6.87 4.59
C PHE A 145 -6.59 -8.05 5.56
N VAL A 146 -6.28 -7.86 6.85
CA VAL A 146 -6.38 -8.93 7.85
C VAL A 146 -7.81 -9.42 7.99
N ALA A 147 -8.80 -8.53 8.06
CA ALA A 147 -10.21 -8.90 8.13
C ALA A 147 -10.62 -9.73 6.91
N GLN A 148 -10.28 -9.28 5.69
CA GLN A 148 -10.58 -10.01 4.45
C GLN A 148 -9.92 -11.39 4.44
N LYS A 149 -8.65 -11.48 4.85
CA LYS A 149 -7.90 -12.75 4.93
C LYS A 149 -8.50 -13.75 5.92
N LEU A 150 -9.10 -13.26 7.00
CA LEU A 150 -9.80 -14.06 8.01
C LEU A 150 -11.27 -14.35 7.68
N GLY A 151 -11.77 -13.85 6.53
CA GLY A 151 -13.18 -13.98 6.14
C GLY A 151 -14.14 -13.21 7.04
N LYS A 152 -13.71 -12.07 7.60
CA LYS A 152 -14.44 -11.20 8.53
C LYS A 152 -14.61 -9.80 7.96
N LYS A 153 -15.54 -9.04 8.52
CA LYS A 153 -15.60 -7.58 8.29
C LYS A 153 -14.73 -6.87 9.32
N PRO A 154 -14.08 -5.75 8.97
CA PRO A 154 -13.29 -4.96 9.93
C PRO A 154 -14.06 -4.59 11.21
N GLY A 155 -15.35 -4.24 11.08
CA GLY A 155 -16.21 -3.87 12.21
C GLY A 155 -16.57 -5.02 13.16
N ASP A 156 -16.36 -6.28 12.75
CA ASP A 156 -16.62 -7.46 13.59
C ASP A 156 -15.42 -7.81 14.47
N LEU A 157 -14.27 -7.16 14.25
CA LEU A 157 -13.03 -7.46 14.96
C LEU A 157 -12.85 -6.56 16.19
N LYS A 158 -12.30 -7.15 17.27
CA LYS A 158 -12.00 -6.45 18.52
C LYS A 158 -10.49 -6.20 18.62
N PHE A 159 -10.08 -4.93 18.64
CA PHE A 159 -8.68 -4.52 18.65
C PHE A 159 -8.49 -3.18 19.37
N SER A 160 -7.25 -2.87 19.70
CA SER A 160 -6.82 -1.54 20.15
C SER A 160 -6.37 -0.69 18.96
N ILE A 161 -6.40 0.64 19.11
CA ILE A 161 -5.97 1.57 18.05
C ILE A 161 -4.82 2.43 18.58
N ILE A 162 -3.72 2.47 17.79
CA ILE A 162 -2.67 3.48 17.91
C ILE A 162 -2.45 4.01 16.49
N SER A 163 -2.75 5.30 16.28
CA SER A 163 -2.68 5.89 14.94
C SER A 163 -1.25 5.90 14.41
N GLY A 164 -1.05 5.31 13.23
CA GLY A 164 0.21 5.26 12.50
C GLY A 164 1.09 4.04 12.81
N ASN A 165 1.62 3.40 11.76
CA ASN A 165 2.47 2.22 11.86
C ASN A 165 3.72 2.48 12.73
N THR A 166 4.39 3.62 12.53
CA THR A 166 5.56 4.02 13.32
C THR A 166 5.24 4.17 14.81
N ASN A 167 4.07 4.72 15.13
CA ASN A 167 3.65 4.88 16.52
C ASN A 167 3.32 3.53 17.18
N ILE A 168 2.76 2.56 16.46
CA ILE A 168 2.58 1.19 16.93
C ILE A 168 3.94 0.58 17.27
N ILE A 169 4.93 0.70 16.38
CA ILE A 169 6.28 0.18 16.59
C ILE A 169 6.90 0.77 17.85
N LYS A 170 6.82 2.09 18.05
CA LYS A 170 7.36 2.77 19.22
C LYS A 170 6.64 2.39 20.52
N ALA A 171 5.32 2.18 20.46
CA ALA A 171 4.51 1.89 21.64
C ALA A 171 4.58 0.42 22.09
N ILE A 172 4.88 -0.53 21.17
CA ILE A 172 4.82 -1.96 21.45
C ILE A 172 5.88 -2.41 22.47
N ALA A 173 6.98 -1.70 22.58
CA ALA A 173 8.03 -1.98 23.55
C ALA A 173 7.55 -1.91 25.02
N ALA A 174 6.55 -1.04 25.30
CA ALA A 174 5.95 -0.90 26.62
C ALA A 174 4.72 -1.82 26.84
N GLN A 175 4.40 -2.68 25.87
CA GLN A 175 3.20 -3.53 25.86
C GLN A 175 3.56 -4.97 25.46
N PRO A 176 4.37 -5.70 26.27
CA PRO A 176 4.94 -6.99 25.89
C PRO A 176 3.92 -8.11 25.63
N GLU A 177 2.72 -8.00 26.21
CA GLU A 177 1.61 -8.94 26.01
C GLU A 177 0.84 -8.71 24.70
N LYS A 178 0.99 -7.53 24.08
CA LYS A 178 0.25 -7.15 22.87
C LYS A 178 1.01 -7.48 21.59
N ILE A 179 0.24 -7.53 20.51
CA ILE A 179 0.74 -7.71 19.14
C ILE A 179 0.39 -6.46 18.33
N GLY A 180 1.40 -5.78 17.81
CA GLY A 180 1.22 -4.70 16.85
C GLY A 180 1.07 -5.25 15.43
N VAL A 181 0.22 -4.62 14.62
CA VAL A 181 0.02 -4.99 13.22
C VAL A 181 0.45 -3.82 12.35
N VAL A 182 1.49 -4.02 11.55
CA VAL A 182 2.07 -2.98 10.70
C VAL A 182 2.37 -3.51 9.29
N SER A 183 2.59 -2.61 8.34
CA SER A 183 3.07 -2.98 7.00
C SER A 183 4.56 -3.24 7.01
N LEU A 184 5.02 -4.25 6.26
CA LEU A 184 6.44 -4.52 6.06
C LEU A 184 7.12 -3.30 5.42
N ASN A 185 6.44 -2.58 4.52
CA ASN A 185 6.96 -1.38 3.86
C ASN A 185 7.43 -0.30 4.86
N THR A 186 6.85 -0.24 6.06
CA THR A 186 7.27 0.72 7.11
C THR A 186 8.71 0.44 7.58
N ILE A 187 9.15 -0.81 7.57
CA ILE A 187 10.41 -1.28 8.17
C ILE A 187 11.31 -2.08 7.20
N SER A 188 11.05 -2.00 5.90
CA SER A 188 11.75 -2.84 4.89
C SER A 188 13.00 -2.19 4.29
N ARG A 189 13.15 -0.86 4.38
CA ARG A 189 14.21 -0.12 3.71
C ARG A 189 15.58 -0.33 4.35
N ALA A 190 16.43 -1.06 3.66
CA ALA A 190 17.78 -1.37 4.17
C ALA A 190 18.74 -0.16 4.15
N TYR A 191 18.48 0.85 3.34
CA TYR A 191 19.31 2.05 3.21
C TYR A 191 18.88 3.20 4.13
N ASP A 192 17.67 3.13 4.70
CA ASP A 192 17.08 4.17 5.52
C ASP A 192 17.32 3.90 7.01
N LYS A 193 18.02 4.81 7.68
CA LYS A 193 18.40 4.66 9.08
C LYS A 193 17.19 4.55 10.02
N GLU A 194 16.17 5.38 9.81
CA GLU A 194 14.95 5.35 10.64
C GLU A 194 14.23 4.00 10.50
N SER A 195 14.07 3.50 9.27
CA SER A 195 13.47 2.19 9.01
C SER A 195 14.25 1.07 9.70
N GLN A 196 15.60 1.13 9.68
CA GLN A 196 16.43 0.15 10.37
C GLN A 196 16.29 0.23 11.90
N GLU A 197 16.27 1.42 12.47
CA GLU A 197 16.07 1.63 13.90
C GLU A 197 14.69 1.09 14.34
N LEU A 198 13.63 1.39 13.61
CA LEU A 198 12.29 0.86 13.86
C LEU A 198 12.26 -0.67 13.77
N ARG A 199 12.85 -1.25 12.72
CA ARG A 199 12.93 -2.71 12.56
C ARG A 199 13.69 -3.38 13.72
N ASN A 200 14.80 -2.78 14.16
CA ASN A 200 15.63 -3.30 15.22
C ASN A 200 15.04 -3.13 16.62
N SER A 201 14.06 -2.26 16.79
CA SER A 201 13.38 -2.01 18.08
C SER A 201 12.33 -3.04 18.44
N VAL A 202 11.88 -3.86 17.47
CA VAL A 202 10.80 -4.84 17.64
C VAL A 202 11.22 -6.24 17.21
N LYS A 203 10.44 -7.22 17.62
CA LYS A 203 10.52 -8.60 17.14
C LYS A 203 9.38 -8.86 16.16
N ILE A 204 9.71 -9.20 14.92
CA ILE A 204 8.74 -9.63 13.91
C ILE A 204 8.40 -11.09 14.16
N LEU A 205 7.12 -11.38 14.35
CA LEU A 205 6.63 -12.73 14.59
C LEU A 205 6.40 -13.45 13.26
N PRO A 206 6.99 -14.62 13.04
CA PRO A 206 6.59 -15.48 11.94
C PRO A 206 5.15 -15.98 12.15
N VAL A 207 4.47 -16.29 11.06
CA VAL A 207 3.14 -16.92 11.12
C VAL A 207 3.31 -18.44 11.14
N VAL A 208 2.76 -19.06 12.18
CA VAL A 208 2.79 -20.50 12.37
C VAL A 208 1.58 -21.13 11.67
N SER A 209 1.83 -22.11 10.80
CA SER A 209 0.82 -22.90 10.10
C SER A 209 1.18 -24.38 10.21
N GLY A 210 0.45 -25.13 11.03
CA GLY A 210 0.82 -26.51 11.39
C GLY A 210 2.20 -26.57 12.05
N SER A 211 3.12 -27.36 11.49
CA SER A 211 4.52 -27.46 11.94
C SER A 211 5.45 -26.41 11.32
N SER A 212 4.97 -25.61 10.37
CA SER A 212 5.78 -24.63 9.64
C SER A 212 5.70 -23.25 10.28
N SER A 213 6.85 -22.58 10.35
CA SER A 213 6.99 -21.19 10.80
C SER A 213 7.44 -20.33 9.62
N ILE A 214 6.60 -19.43 9.13
CA ILE A 214 6.79 -18.71 7.87
C ILE A 214 7.06 -17.24 8.18
N SER A 215 8.25 -16.76 7.83
CA SER A 215 8.66 -15.36 7.99
C SER A 215 8.30 -14.52 6.77
N PRO A 216 8.08 -13.19 6.92
CA PRO A 216 7.81 -12.28 5.80
C PRO A 216 9.11 -11.87 5.08
N ASP A 217 9.89 -12.84 4.63
CA ASP A 217 11.08 -12.61 3.82
C ASP A 217 10.77 -12.52 2.31
N ILE A 218 11.75 -12.07 1.54
CA ILE A 218 11.58 -11.82 0.09
C ILE A 218 11.17 -13.09 -0.69
N THR A 219 11.64 -14.26 -0.27
CA THR A 219 11.31 -15.54 -0.91
C THR A 219 9.85 -15.90 -0.66
N ASN A 220 9.40 -15.75 0.58
CA ASN A 220 8.02 -16.04 0.96
C ASN A 220 7.04 -15.00 0.40
N LEU A 221 7.49 -13.74 0.17
CA LEU A 221 6.71 -12.73 -0.54
C LEU A 221 6.61 -13.05 -2.03
N ARG A 222 7.73 -13.41 -2.68
CA ARG A 222 7.75 -13.78 -4.11
C ARG A 222 6.84 -14.95 -4.42
N ASN A 223 6.85 -15.95 -3.55
CA ASN A 223 6.07 -17.17 -3.73
C ASN A 223 4.66 -17.06 -3.12
N MET A 224 4.31 -15.92 -2.52
CA MET A 224 3.04 -15.70 -1.80
C MET A 224 2.75 -16.79 -0.74
N THR A 225 3.81 -17.35 -0.14
CA THR A 225 3.70 -18.41 0.89
C THR A 225 3.51 -17.84 2.28
N TYR A 226 3.95 -16.59 2.54
CA TYR A 226 3.61 -15.92 3.80
C TYR A 226 2.11 -15.67 3.87
N PRO A 227 1.40 -16.12 4.91
CA PRO A 227 -0.07 -16.09 4.95
C PRO A 227 -0.69 -14.69 4.82
N PHE A 228 0.02 -13.65 5.26
CA PHE A 228 -0.41 -12.26 5.16
C PHE A 228 0.40 -11.44 4.14
N ALA A 229 0.96 -12.11 3.13
CA ALA A 229 1.46 -11.44 1.94
C ALA A 229 0.30 -10.87 1.13
N ARG A 230 0.49 -9.67 0.58
CA ARG A 230 -0.51 -8.94 -0.21
C ARG A 230 0.11 -8.32 -1.45
N ILE A 231 -0.69 -8.16 -2.48
CA ILE A 231 -0.30 -7.44 -3.69
C ILE A 231 -0.77 -6.00 -3.58
N LEU A 232 0.14 -5.07 -3.82
CA LEU A 232 -0.17 -3.65 -3.98
C LEU A 232 -0.48 -3.38 -5.45
N TYR A 233 -1.53 -2.60 -5.68
CA TYR A 233 -1.96 -2.23 -7.01
C TYR A 233 -2.53 -0.82 -7.06
N PHE A 234 -2.41 -0.19 -8.21
CA PHE A 234 -3.03 1.08 -8.49
C PHE A 234 -4.44 0.91 -9.03
N ILE A 235 -5.33 1.82 -8.64
CA ILE A 235 -6.60 2.07 -9.31
C ILE A 235 -6.62 3.53 -9.73
N THR A 236 -7.17 3.83 -10.90
CA THR A 236 -7.29 5.18 -11.44
C THR A 236 -8.70 5.44 -11.96
N ASN A 237 -9.09 6.70 -12.01
CA ASN A 237 -10.30 7.18 -12.68
C ASN A 237 -9.98 7.87 -14.02
N GLU A 238 -8.76 7.69 -14.57
CA GLU A 238 -8.38 8.22 -15.87
C GLU A 238 -8.77 7.26 -17.00
N GLY A 239 -9.73 7.66 -17.83
CA GLY A 239 -10.13 6.93 -19.04
C GLY A 239 -9.24 7.20 -20.26
N TYR A 240 -8.16 7.96 -20.11
CA TYR A 240 -7.18 8.32 -21.15
C TYR A 240 -5.76 8.14 -20.66
N TYR A 241 -4.77 8.26 -21.53
CA TYR A 241 -3.36 8.14 -21.16
C TYR A 241 -2.82 9.49 -20.67
N GLY A 242 -3.22 9.86 -19.45
CA GLY A 242 -2.81 11.07 -18.74
C GLY A 242 -1.65 10.81 -17.76
N LEU A 243 -1.42 11.77 -16.88
CA LEU A 243 -0.31 11.76 -15.90
C LEU A 243 -0.43 10.59 -14.91
N GLY A 244 -1.63 10.26 -14.44
CA GLY A 244 -1.86 9.13 -13.54
C GLY A 244 -1.54 7.78 -14.20
N ASN A 245 -2.02 7.56 -15.43
CA ASN A 245 -1.68 6.37 -16.20
C ASN A 245 -0.19 6.32 -16.57
N GLY A 246 0.46 7.47 -16.76
CA GLY A 246 1.91 7.58 -16.94
C GLY A 246 2.68 7.08 -15.70
N LEU A 247 2.31 7.55 -14.51
CA LEU A 247 2.88 7.10 -13.24
C LEU A 247 2.67 5.59 -13.03
N ILE A 248 1.45 5.09 -13.28
CA ILE A 248 1.12 3.65 -13.16
C ILE A 248 2.02 2.82 -14.08
N ARG A 249 2.10 3.21 -15.35
CA ARG A 249 2.96 2.52 -16.32
C ARG A 249 4.43 2.52 -15.90
N PHE A 250 4.96 3.68 -15.48
CA PHE A 250 6.32 3.79 -14.95
C PHE A 250 6.54 2.82 -13.79
N SER A 251 5.64 2.82 -12.82
CA SER A 251 5.74 1.97 -11.61
C SER A 251 5.76 0.48 -11.94
N CYS A 252 5.05 0.07 -12.99
CA CYS A 252 4.99 -1.32 -13.45
C CYS A 252 6.13 -1.71 -14.40
N GLN A 253 6.93 -0.74 -14.90
CA GLN A 253 8.07 -0.99 -15.79
C GLN A 253 9.38 -1.14 -15.00
N GLN A 254 10.46 -1.52 -15.70
CA GLN A 254 11.76 -1.87 -15.11
C GLN A 254 12.28 -0.83 -14.09
N LEU A 255 12.26 0.46 -14.42
CA LEU A 255 12.76 1.51 -13.52
C LEU A 255 11.92 1.62 -12.25
N GLY A 256 10.60 1.60 -12.36
CA GLY A 256 9.71 1.59 -11.19
C GLY A 256 9.87 0.33 -10.35
N GLN A 257 10.08 -0.83 -10.97
CA GLN A 257 10.30 -2.08 -10.25
C GLN A 257 11.66 -2.12 -9.52
N ILE A 258 12.68 -1.41 -10.03
CA ILE A 258 13.94 -1.17 -9.31
C ILE A 258 13.68 -0.29 -8.06
N VAL A 259 12.81 0.72 -8.16
CA VAL A 259 12.40 1.53 -7.00
C VAL A 259 11.70 0.64 -5.97
N VAL A 260 10.71 -0.16 -6.36
CA VAL A 260 10.01 -1.11 -5.48
C VAL A 260 11.01 -2.02 -4.74
N GLN A 261 12.00 -2.57 -5.47
CA GLN A 261 13.02 -3.42 -4.87
C GLN A 261 13.88 -2.66 -3.85
N LYS A 262 14.24 -1.41 -4.12
CA LYS A 262 15.00 -0.55 -3.19
C LYS A 262 14.21 -0.23 -1.93
N GLU A 263 12.89 -0.09 -2.04
CA GLU A 263 12.00 0.07 -0.88
C GLU A 263 11.86 -1.21 -0.03
N GLY A 264 12.55 -2.30 -0.42
CA GLY A 264 12.56 -3.57 0.32
C GLY A 264 11.31 -4.41 0.11
N LEU A 265 10.51 -4.08 -0.91
CA LEU A 265 9.36 -4.85 -1.35
C LEU A 265 9.72 -5.79 -2.49
N GLN A 266 8.90 -6.82 -2.70
CA GLN A 266 9.08 -7.71 -3.86
C GLN A 266 8.43 -7.06 -5.09
N PRO A 267 9.19 -6.78 -6.17
CA PRO A 267 8.62 -6.36 -7.45
C PRO A 267 7.62 -7.37 -7.99
N TYR A 268 6.48 -6.89 -8.49
CA TYR A 268 5.47 -7.75 -9.10
C TYR A 268 5.90 -8.19 -10.52
N ASN A 269 6.45 -7.24 -11.30
CA ASN A 269 6.95 -7.51 -12.63
C ASN A 269 8.46 -7.75 -12.56
N ILE A 270 8.91 -8.90 -13.03
CA ILE A 270 10.34 -9.27 -13.05
C ILE A 270 10.85 -9.07 -14.48
N PHE A 271 11.85 -8.22 -14.64
CA PHE A 271 12.52 -7.97 -15.92
C PHE A 271 13.89 -8.69 -15.93
N PRO A 272 14.20 -9.47 -16.97
CA PRO A 272 15.54 -10.04 -17.16
C PRO A 272 16.58 -8.91 -17.21
N ARG A 273 17.73 -9.11 -16.56
CA ARG A 273 18.86 -8.20 -16.74
C ARG A 273 19.53 -8.54 -18.06
N GLU A 274 19.47 -7.61 -19.01
CA GLU A 274 20.31 -7.66 -20.20
C GLU A 274 21.73 -7.20 -19.82
N VAL A 275 22.69 -8.12 -19.86
CA VAL A 275 24.11 -7.79 -19.71
C VAL A 275 24.66 -7.52 -21.10
N GLN A 276 24.85 -6.25 -21.47
CA GLN A 276 25.63 -5.90 -22.66
C GLN A 276 27.11 -6.12 -22.32
N ILE A 277 27.68 -7.22 -22.80
CA ILE A 277 29.11 -7.44 -22.78
C ILE A 277 29.67 -6.56 -23.90
N ARG A 278 30.42 -5.51 -23.56
CA ARG A 278 31.20 -4.69 -24.47
C ARG A 278 32.58 -5.27 -24.67
#